data_c1b59c4140bc80dcd174c3188514c95e
#
_entry.id   c1b59c4140bc80dcd174c3188514c95e
#
_cell.length_a   1.000
_cell.length_b   1.000
_cell.length_c   1.000
_cell.angle_alpha   90.00
_cell.angle_beta   90.00
_cell.angle_gamma   90.00
#
_symmetry.space_group_name_H-M   'P 1'
#
loop_
_entity.id
_entity.type
_entity.pdbx_description
1 polymer ?
#
loop_
_entity_poly.entity_id
_entity_poly.type
_entity_poly.pdbx_seq_one_letter_code
_entity_poly.pdbx_strand_id
1 'polypeptide(L)'
;RNCTNHTVETGLKYVNNDACYPSILVTGQMIEALQSGKYDPNKTALIMSQTGGGCRATNYIGFIRKALKDAGFPNVPVISFNVVGMEKMPGFKITLPLIERLLKSVVYADLLQKMLTKNRAYEINKGETKKLFDIWLDKCKKLVVKSSMKDFKSSIYEMVEDFEKIELDKTLIKPKVGIVGEVLIKYHPFGNNYVAEKLEEEGAEVILPDFMGFVKFIATHKITFNQLIKTDKTKAKLFKAAIKLIDILEKDSVIALSNSKKEYLLPCNIWELEDKVKNILSIGNQTGEGWFLTAE
;
A
#
# COMPACT_ATOMS: atom_id res chain seq x y z
N ARG A 1 12.63 0.94 -10.84
CA ARG A 1 13.78 1.86 -10.89
C ARG A 1 13.77 2.74 -9.64
N ASN A 2 14.92 3.01 -9.05
CA ASN A 2 15.03 3.92 -7.92
C ASN A 2 14.71 5.34 -8.40
N CYS A 3 13.87 6.07 -7.65
CA CYS A 3 13.59 7.47 -7.91
C CYS A 3 14.80 8.33 -7.52
N THR A 4 14.95 9.43 -8.24
CA THR A 4 15.96 10.46 -8.01
C THR A 4 15.32 11.84 -8.21
N ASN A 5 16.05 12.91 -7.89
CA ASN A 5 15.58 14.26 -8.19
C ASN A 5 15.26 14.43 -9.69
N HIS A 6 16.00 13.76 -10.57
CA HIS A 6 15.71 13.75 -12.00
C HIS A 6 14.33 13.16 -12.33
N THR A 7 13.85 12.21 -11.54
CA THR A 7 12.49 11.67 -11.69
C THR A 7 11.43 12.75 -11.45
N VAL A 8 11.62 13.59 -10.42
CA VAL A 8 10.73 14.71 -10.12
C VAL A 8 10.81 15.77 -11.22
N GLU A 9 12.01 16.15 -11.65
CA GLU A 9 12.23 17.08 -12.74
C GLU A 9 11.57 16.61 -14.04
N THR A 10 11.71 15.31 -14.36
CA THR A 10 11.02 14.70 -15.50
C THR A 10 9.51 14.79 -15.35
N GLY A 11 8.96 14.52 -14.19
CA GLY A 11 7.53 14.65 -13.92
C GLY A 11 7.03 16.08 -14.12
N LEU A 12 7.76 17.07 -13.62
CA LEU A 12 7.43 18.50 -13.74
C LEU A 12 7.44 19.02 -15.19
N LYS A 13 8.15 18.37 -16.12
CA LYS A 13 8.10 18.72 -17.55
C LYS A 13 6.74 18.42 -18.19
N TYR A 14 6.03 17.42 -17.68
CA TYR A 14 4.82 16.87 -18.32
C TYR A 14 3.56 17.03 -17.50
N VAL A 15 3.69 17.29 -16.19
CA VAL A 15 2.56 17.50 -15.27
C VAL A 15 2.70 18.88 -14.66
N ASN A 16 1.57 19.60 -14.58
CA ASN A 16 1.54 20.91 -13.93
C ASN A 16 2.03 20.79 -12.46
N ASN A 17 2.89 21.71 -12.03
CA ASN A 17 3.40 21.78 -10.64
C ASN A 17 2.30 21.97 -9.58
N ASP A 18 1.12 22.50 -9.97
CA ASP A 18 -0.06 22.59 -9.09
C ASP A 18 -0.80 21.26 -8.91
N ALA A 19 -0.40 20.21 -9.65
CA ALA A 19 -0.90 18.86 -9.42
C ALA A 19 -0.32 18.30 -8.12
N CYS A 20 -1.03 17.31 -7.53
CA CYS A 20 -0.53 16.66 -6.32
C CYS A 20 0.81 15.96 -6.58
N TYR A 21 1.72 16.00 -5.61
CA TYR A 21 3.07 15.44 -5.73
C TYR A 21 3.12 13.98 -6.21
N PRO A 22 2.24 13.07 -5.75
CA PRO A 22 2.19 11.71 -6.28
C PRO A 22 2.03 11.65 -7.81
N SER A 23 1.24 12.54 -8.43
CA SER A 23 1.05 12.53 -9.89
C SER A 23 2.32 12.93 -10.65
N ILE A 24 3.08 13.86 -10.11
CA ILE A 24 4.38 14.29 -10.66
C ILE A 24 5.37 13.12 -10.57
N LEU A 25 5.45 12.49 -9.40
CA LEU A 25 6.39 11.41 -9.14
C LEU A 25 6.13 10.19 -10.02
N VAL A 26 4.89 9.69 -10.08
CA VAL A 26 4.56 8.49 -10.87
C VAL A 26 4.69 8.76 -12.37
N THR A 27 4.32 9.94 -12.85
CA THR A 27 4.49 10.31 -14.25
C THR A 27 5.97 10.38 -14.61
N GLY A 28 6.78 11.03 -13.77
CA GLY A 28 8.22 11.09 -13.96
C GLY A 28 8.88 9.71 -14.00
N GLN A 29 8.51 8.80 -13.08
CA GLN A 29 9.01 7.42 -13.07
C GLN A 29 8.71 6.67 -14.38
N MET A 30 7.49 6.81 -14.88
CA MET A 30 7.05 6.11 -16.10
C MET A 30 7.73 6.64 -17.35
N ILE A 31 7.81 7.96 -17.50
CA ILE A 31 8.49 8.59 -18.64
C ILE A 31 9.99 8.28 -18.60
N GLU A 32 10.63 8.44 -17.45
CA GLU A 32 12.05 8.16 -17.26
C GLU A 32 12.39 6.67 -17.53
N ALA A 33 11.49 5.75 -17.15
CA ALA A 33 11.66 4.34 -17.48
C ALA A 33 11.71 4.11 -19.00
N LEU A 34 10.80 4.71 -19.76
CA LEU A 34 10.78 4.59 -21.22
C LEU A 34 11.98 5.28 -21.88
N GLN A 35 12.35 6.48 -21.41
CA GLN A 35 13.51 7.22 -21.91
C GLN A 35 14.84 6.53 -21.61
N SER A 36 14.88 5.63 -20.63
CA SER A 36 16.12 4.89 -20.28
C SER A 36 16.62 3.92 -21.35
N GLY A 37 15.79 3.64 -22.37
CA GLY A 37 16.09 2.64 -23.40
C GLY A 37 16.07 1.16 -22.93
N LYS A 38 15.81 0.92 -21.64
CA LYS A 38 15.74 -0.43 -21.08
C LYS A 38 14.44 -1.19 -21.44
N TYR A 39 13.42 -0.45 -21.83
CA TYR A 39 12.09 -0.98 -22.17
C TYR A 39 11.75 -0.61 -23.62
N ASP A 40 11.44 -1.59 -24.44
CA ASP A 40 10.96 -1.37 -25.81
C ASP A 40 9.53 -0.77 -25.75
N PRO A 41 9.31 0.46 -26.21
CA PRO A 41 7.98 1.08 -26.16
C PRO A 41 6.90 0.30 -26.91
N ASN A 42 7.28 -0.47 -27.94
CA ASN A 42 6.36 -1.28 -28.72
C ASN A 42 5.91 -2.57 -28.01
N LYS A 43 6.61 -2.95 -26.94
CA LYS A 43 6.32 -4.13 -26.11
C LYS A 43 5.97 -3.80 -24.68
N THR A 44 5.79 -2.50 -24.37
CA THR A 44 5.55 -2.01 -23.02
C THR A 44 4.14 -1.44 -22.91
N ALA A 45 3.46 -1.74 -21.82
CA ALA A 45 2.23 -1.09 -21.39
C ALA A 45 2.42 -0.54 -19.98
N LEU A 46 1.87 0.62 -19.72
CA LEU A 46 1.83 1.18 -18.36
C LEU A 46 0.51 0.80 -17.70
N ILE A 47 0.54 0.56 -16.40
CA ILE A 47 -0.66 0.31 -15.61
C ILE A 47 -0.72 1.32 -14.46
N MET A 48 -1.90 1.90 -14.25
CA MET A 48 -2.14 2.85 -13.17
C MET A 48 -3.52 2.64 -12.56
N SER A 49 -3.61 2.74 -11.24
CA SER A 49 -4.89 2.72 -10.53
C SER A 49 -5.70 3.98 -10.85
N GLN A 50 -7.04 3.81 -10.92
CA GLN A 50 -7.99 4.90 -11.11
C GLN A 50 -9.07 4.78 -10.03
N THR A 51 -9.11 5.73 -9.10
CA THR A 51 -9.86 5.59 -7.85
C THR A 51 -11.34 5.90 -7.96
N GLY A 52 -11.75 6.76 -8.91
CA GLY A 52 -13.16 7.09 -9.12
C GLY A 52 -13.80 7.88 -7.99
N GLY A 53 -13.24 9.03 -7.65
CA GLY A 53 -13.76 9.93 -6.61
C GLY A 53 -13.27 11.35 -6.80
N GLY A 54 -13.37 12.19 -5.78
CA GLY A 54 -12.86 13.56 -5.77
C GLY A 54 -11.33 13.67 -5.70
N CYS A 55 -10.62 12.56 -5.54
CA CYS A 55 -9.18 12.51 -5.56
C CYS A 55 -8.61 12.66 -6.97
N ARG A 56 -7.48 13.37 -7.11
CA ARG A 56 -6.78 13.51 -8.40
C ARG A 56 -6.27 12.19 -8.97
N ALA A 57 -6.08 11.15 -8.17
CA ALA A 57 -5.75 9.80 -8.63
C ALA A 57 -6.78 9.25 -9.64
N THR A 58 -7.99 9.77 -9.66
CA THR A 58 -8.98 9.52 -10.70
C THR A 58 -8.49 9.92 -12.10
N ASN A 59 -7.64 10.95 -12.21
CA ASN A 59 -7.16 11.49 -13.48
C ASN A 59 -5.66 11.26 -13.76
N TYR A 60 -4.94 10.51 -12.94
CA TYR A 60 -3.52 10.19 -13.22
C TYR A 60 -3.32 9.56 -14.59
N ILE A 61 -4.25 8.72 -15.03
CA ILE A 61 -4.23 8.10 -16.36
C ILE A 61 -4.24 9.15 -17.46
N GLY A 62 -5.06 10.22 -17.32
CA GLY A 62 -5.08 11.33 -18.25
C GLY A 62 -3.75 12.07 -18.30
N PHE A 63 -3.13 12.33 -17.13
CA PHE A 63 -1.81 12.96 -17.06
C PHE A 63 -0.74 12.11 -17.71
N ILE A 64 -0.71 10.79 -17.43
CA ILE A 64 0.26 9.87 -18.03
C ILE A 64 0.09 9.78 -19.54
N ARG A 65 -1.15 9.68 -20.05
CA ARG A 65 -1.41 9.66 -21.51
C ARG A 65 -0.94 10.94 -22.20
N LYS A 66 -1.21 12.10 -21.59
CA LYS A 66 -0.70 13.38 -22.09
C LYS A 66 0.83 13.40 -22.07
N ALA A 67 1.43 13.04 -20.94
CA ALA A 67 2.88 13.01 -20.79
C ALA A 67 3.56 12.08 -21.80
N LEU A 68 2.99 10.90 -22.06
CA LEU A 68 3.49 9.98 -23.09
C LEU A 68 3.48 10.60 -24.48
N LYS A 69 2.38 11.28 -24.85
CA LYS A 69 2.30 11.98 -26.14
C LYS A 69 3.37 13.07 -26.25
N ASP A 70 3.50 13.89 -25.22
CA ASP A 70 4.44 15.02 -25.20
C ASP A 70 5.92 14.56 -25.13
N ALA A 71 6.17 13.37 -24.54
CA ALA A 71 7.50 12.76 -24.44
C ALA A 71 7.89 11.91 -25.68
N GLY A 72 7.05 11.81 -26.71
CA GLY A 72 7.34 11.07 -27.93
C GLY A 72 6.98 9.57 -27.90
N PHE A 73 6.15 9.13 -26.93
CA PHE A 73 5.68 7.76 -26.80
C PHE A 73 4.14 7.59 -26.96
N PRO A 74 3.51 8.18 -28.01
CA PRO A 74 2.04 8.25 -28.12
C PRO A 74 1.39 6.86 -28.23
N ASN A 75 2.13 5.85 -28.65
CA ASN A 75 1.61 4.50 -28.91
C ASN A 75 1.71 3.57 -27.67
N VAL A 76 2.34 4.00 -26.57
CA VAL A 76 2.43 3.19 -25.34
C VAL A 76 1.06 3.20 -24.64
N PRO A 77 0.40 2.03 -24.52
CA PRO A 77 -0.91 1.98 -23.89
C PRO A 77 -0.83 2.17 -22.39
N VAL A 78 -1.84 2.88 -21.83
CA VAL A 78 -2.01 3.04 -20.39
C VAL A 78 -3.25 2.30 -19.96
N ILE A 79 -3.05 1.24 -19.19
CA ILE A 79 -4.10 0.38 -18.64
C ILE A 79 -4.64 1.00 -17.36
N SER A 80 -5.96 1.24 -17.33
CA SER A 80 -6.67 1.66 -16.13
C SER A 80 -6.98 0.46 -15.25
N PHE A 81 -6.35 0.39 -14.08
CA PHE A 81 -6.76 -0.55 -13.06
C PHE A 81 -7.84 0.11 -12.20
N ASN A 82 -9.11 -0.13 -12.56
CA ASN A 82 -10.25 0.43 -11.85
C ASN A 82 -11.30 -0.65 -11.54
N VAL A 83 -11.81 -0.64 -10.32
CA VAL A 83 -12.88 -1.55 -9.85
C VAL A 83 -14.27 -0.93 -10.00
N VAL A 84 -14.38 0.33 -10.44
CA VAL A 84 -15.63 1.10 -10.50
C VAL A 84 -16.21 1.13 -11.94
N GLY A 85 -15.48 0.56 -12.91
CA GLY A 85 -15.94 0.49 -14.30
C GLY A 85 -15.84 1.82 -15.06
N MET A 86 -14.92 2.71 -14.67
CA MET A 86 -14.74 4.03 -15.30
C MET A 86 -14.24 3.93 -16.75
N GLU A 87 -13.35 2.99 -17.03
CA GLU A 87 -12.86 2.70 -18.37
C GLU A 87 -12.89 1.20 -18.65
N LYS A 88 -13.34 0.82 -19.84
CA LYS A 88 -13.23 -0.57 -20.33
C LYS A 88 -11.89 -0.73 -21.03
N MET A 89 -11.07 -1.67 -20.56
CA MET A 89 -9.77 -1.99 -21.15
C MET A 89 -9.84 -3.27 -21.96
N PRO A 90 -9.83 -3.20 -23.31
CA PRO A 90 -9.74 -4.39 -24.15
C PRO A 90 -8.47 -5.18 -23.82
N GLY A 91 -8.61 -6.48 -23.58
CA GLY A 91 -7.47 -7.36 -23.29
C GLY A 91 -7.03 -7.43 -21.83
N PHE A 92 -7.49 -6.55 -20.93
CA PHE A 92 -7.21 -6.65 -19.51
C PHE A 92 -8.50 -6.92 -18.70
N LYS A 93 -8.56 -8.07 -18.04
CA LYS A 93 -9.71 -8.47 -17.24
C LYS A 93 -9.28 -8.68 -15.78
N ILE A 94 -10.02 -8.07 -14.87
CA ILE A 94 -9.88 -8.35 -13.43
C ILE A 94 -10.61 -9.66 -13.16
N THR A 95 -9.88 -10.68 -12.76
CA THR A 95 -10.39 -12.02 -12.47
C THR A 95 -10.33 -12.30 -10.98
N LEU A 96 -11.17 -13.22 -10.47
CA LEU A 96 -11.14 -13.62 -9.05
C LEU A 96 -9.76 -14.13 -8.60
N PRO A 97 -9.04 -14.97 -9.38
CA PRO A 97 -7.66 -15.35 -9.01
C PRO A 97 -6.68 -14.18 -8.96
N LEU A 98 -6.86 -13.15 -9.80
CA LEU A 98 -6.04 -11.93 -9.72
C LEU A 98 -6.32 -11.16 -8.43
N ILE A 99 -7.58 -11.00 -8.06
CA ILE A 99 -7.99 -10.33 -6.81
C ILE A 99 -7.43 -11.09 -5.61
N GLU A 100 -7.57 -12.41 -5.57
CA GLU A 100 -7.02 -13.25 -4.50
C GLU A 100 -5.51 -13.06 -4.35
N ARG A 101 -4.75 -13.10 -5.46
CA ARG A 101 -3.31 -12.88 -5.45
C ARG A 101 -2.93 -11.48 -4.97
N LEU A 102 -3.67 -10.46 -5.39
CA LEU A 102 -3.44 -9.09 -4.93
C LEU A 102 -3.66 -8.97 -3.41
N LEU A 103 -4.75 -9.52 -2.89
CA LEU A 103 -5.03 -9.49 -1.45
C LEU A 103 -3.96 -10.24 -0.65
N LYS A 104 -3.56 -11.44 -1.09
CA LYS A 104 -2.45 -12.19 -0.46
C LYS A 104 -1.15 -11.39 -0.49
N SER A 105 -0.86 -10.69 -1.60
CA SER A 105 0.34 -9.85 -1.71
C SER A 105 0.35 -8.71 -0.69
N VAL A 106 -0.80 -8.09 -0.47
CA VAL A 106 -0.93 -7.00 0.52
C VAL A 106 -0.76 -7.54 1.93
N VAL A 107 -1.40 -8.66 2.28
CA VAL A 107 -1.22 -9.29 3.61
C VAL A 107 0.25 -9.62 3.88
N TYR A 108 0.96 -10.20 2.91
CA TYR A 108 2.40 -10.47 3.06
C TYR A 108 3.22 -9.19 3.20
N ALA A 109 2.91 -8.15 2.42
CA ALA A 109 3.64 -6.88 2.47
C ALA A 109 3.47 -6.19 3.83
N ASP A 110 2.23 -6.11 4.33
CA ASP A 110 1.93 -5.51 5.63
C ASP A 110 2.60 -6.28 6.77
N LEU A 111 2.54 -7.62 6.73
CA LEU A 111 3.18 -8.47 7.73
C LEU A 111 4.71 -8.29 7.73
N LEU A 112 5.33 -8.34 6.55
CA LEU A 112 6.77 -8.12 6.40
C LEU A 112 7.20 -6.72 6.86
N GLN A 113 6.40 -5.70 6.54
CA GLN A 113 6.69 -4.32 6.94
C GLN A 113 6.65 -4.14 8.46
N LYS A 114 5.64 -4.69 9.13
CA LYS A 114 5.54 -4.67 10.60
C LYS A 114 6.75 -5.34 11.26
N MET A 115 7.11 -6.52 10.77
CA MET A 115 8.25 -7.25 11.33
C MET A 115 9.58 -6.55 11.03
N LEU A 116 9.72 -5.94 9.84
CA LEU A 116 10.91 -5.17 9.49
C LEU A 116 11.11 -3.99 10.45
N THR A 117 10.13 -3.11 10.58
CA THR A 117 10.27 -1.88 11.38
C THR A 117 10.47 -2.20 12.86
N LYS A 118 9.69 -3.16 13.41
CA LYS A 118 9.82 -3.56 14.82
C LYS A 118 11.18 -4.18 15.12
N ASN A 119 11.62 -5.19 14.35
CA ASN A 119 12.87 -5.87 14.63
C ASN A 119 14.08 -4.97 14.36
N ARG A 120 14.10 -4.23 13.24
CA ARG A 120 15.21 -3.34 12.87
C ARG A 120 15.51 -2.29 13.93
N ALA A 121 14.46 -1.80 14.62
CA ALA A 121 14.62 -0.83 15.69
C ALA A 121 15.44 -1.37 16.87
N TYR A 122 15.36 -2.66 17.15
CA TYR A 122 15.92 -3.28 18.36
C TYR A 122 16.92 -4.41 18.09
N GLU A 123 17.21 -4.79 16.83
CA GLU A 123 18.12 -5.90 16.51
C GLU A 123 19.52 -5.69 17.09
N ILE A 124 20.06 -6.73 17.73
CA ILE A 124 21.43 -6.73 18.26
C ILE A 124 22.42 -6.79 17.08
N ASN A 125 22.19 -7.73 16.16
CA ASN A 125 23.04 -7.92 14.99
C ASN A 125 22.52 -7.04 13.82
N LYS A 126 23.10 -5.86 13.64
CA LYS A 126 22.67 -4.90 12.62
C LYS A 126 22.60 -5.48 11.21
N GLY A 127 21.44 -5.34 10.57
CA GLY A 127 21.16 -5.80 9.22
C GLY A 127 20.64 -7.24 9.12
N GLU A 128 20.51 -7.97 10.22
CA GLU A 128 19.94 -9.32 10.25
C GLU A 128 18.47 -9.30 9.81
N THR A 129 17.70 -8.37 10.35
CA THR A 129 16.29 -8.17 10.00
C THR A 129 16.11 -7.89 8.50
N LYS A 130 16.94 -7.03 7.93
CA LYS A 130 16.86 -6.69 6.50
C LYS A 130 17.19 -7.89 5.60
N LYS A 131 18.18 -8.69 5.96
CA LYS A 131 18.52 -9.93 5.23
C LYS A 131 17.36 -10.91 5.24
N LEU A 132 16.75 -11.14 6.40
CA LEU A 132 15.61 -12.04 6.54
C LEU A 132 14.39 -11.51 5.78
N PHE A 133 14.14 -10.20 5.82
CA PHE A 133 13.10 -9.54 5.04
C PHE A 133 13.27 -9.81 3.53
N ASP A 134 14.48 -9.66 2.99
CA ASP A 134 14.74 -9.88 1.56
C ASP A 134 14.50 -11.35 1.15
N ILE A 135 14.91 -12.30 2.00
CA ILE A 135 14.65 -13.74 1.79
C ILE A 135 13.15 -14.00 1.74
N TRP A 136 12.40 -13.48 2.70
CA TRP A 136 10.95 -13.67 2.75
C TRP A 136 10.22 -12.93 1.63
N LEU A 137 10.67 -11.75 1.25
CA LEU A 137 10.10 -11.01 0.12
C LEU A 137 10.18 -11.84 -1.18
N ASP A 138 11.31 -12.49 -1.45
CA ASP A 138 11.47 -13.36 -2.61
C ASP A 138 10.67 -14.66 -2.49
N LYS A 139 10.53 -15.23 -1.30
CA LYS A 139 9.66 -16.37 -1.04
C LYS A 139 8.18 -16.01 -1.27
N CYS A 140 7.72 -14.87 -0.74
CA CYS A 140 6.35 -14.38 -0.92
C CYS A 140 6.00 -14.15 -2.39
N LYS A 141 6.89 -13.55 -3.20
CA LYS A 141 6.67 -13.40 -4.65
C LYS A 141 6.36 -14.72 -5.35
N LYS A 142 7.03 -15.81 -4.96
CA LYS A 142 6.79 -17.15 -5.51
C LYS A 142 5.48 -17.75 -5.00
N LEU A 143 5.21 -17.59 -3.70
CA LEU A 143 4.00 -18.10 -3.06
C LEU A 143 2.72 -17.45 -3.62
N VAL A 144 2.71 -16.14 -3.82
CA VAL A 144 1.56 -15.43 -4.41
C VAL A 144 1.14 -16.01 -5.75
N VAL A 145 2.08 -16.46 -6.57
CA VAL A 145 1.80 -16.99 -7.91
C VAL A 145 1.26 -18.42 -7.88
N LYS A 146 1.77 -19.27 -7.00
CA LYS A 146 1.57 -20.73 -7.09
C LYS A 146 1.01 -21.38 -5.81
N SER A 147 0.81 -20.64 -4.70
CA SER A 147 0.41 -21.28 -3.46
C SER A 147 -1.09 -21.53 -3.36
N SER A 148 -1.43 -22.65 -2.73
CA SER A 148 -2.77 -22.91 -2.22
C SER A 148 -3.10 -21.97 -1.04
N MET A 149 -4.36 -21.93 -0.61
CA MET A 149 -4.74 -21.21 0.62
C MET A 149 -4.07 -21.83 1.88
N LYS A 150 -3.82 -23.14 1.88
CA LYS A 150 -3.12 -23.83 2.95
C LYS A 150 -1.67 -23.35 3.05
N ASP A 151 -0.96 -23.29 1.92
CA ASP A 151 0.44 -22.83 1.88
C ASP A 151 0.55 -21.35 2.27
N PHE A 152 -0.42 -20.53 1.85
CA PHE A 152 -0.50 -19.13 2.26
C PHE A 152 -0.58 -19.01 3.78
N LYS A 153 -1.47 -19.76 4.42
CA LYS A 153 -1.63 -19.74 5.88
C LYS A 153 -0.39 -20.26 6.60
N SER A 154 0.16 -21.41 6.19
CA SER A 154 1.35 -21.96 6.85
C SER A 154 2.55 -21.03 6.74
N SER A 155 2.73 -20.37 5.59
CA SER A 155 3.84 -19.43 5.39
C SER A 155 3.76 -18.18 6.27
N ILE A 156 2.57 -17.76 6.69
CA ILE A 156 2.41 -16.66 7.66
C ILE A 156 3.02 -17.04 9.01
N TYR A 157 2.70 -18.24 9.51
CA TYR A 157 3.25 -18.73 10.80
C TYR A 157 4.76 -18.95 10.71
N GLU A 158 5.24 -19.59 9.63
CA GLU A 158 6.67 -19.78 9.37
C GLU A 158 7.43 -18.45 9.34
N MET A 159 6.84 -17.43 8.70
CA MET A 159 7.44 -16.09 8.61
C MET A 159 7.59 -15.46 9.98
N VAL A 160 6.52 -15.45 10.79
CA VAL A 160 6.57 -14.87 12.14
C VAL A 160 7.58 -15.65 13.01
N GLU A 161 7.60 -16.99 12.93
CA GLU A 161 8.54 -17.83 13.65
C GLU A 161 10.01 -17.56 13.27
N ASP A 162 10.30 -17.32 12.00
CA ASP A 162 11.64 -16.94 11.55
C ASP A 162 12.07 -15.59 12.11
N PHE A 163 11.17 -14.60 12.10
CA PHE A 163 11.47 -13.29 12.69
C PHE A 163 11.57 -13.34 14.23
N GLU A 164 10.92 -14.30 14.91
CA GLU A 164 11.10 -14.50 16.34
C GLU A 164 12.55 -14.87 16.73
N LYS A 165 13.30 -15.52 15.83
CA LYS A 165 14.69 -15.93 16.05
C LYS A 165 15.69 -14.77 16.11
N ILE A 166 15.32 -13.60 15.55
CA ILE A 166 16.17 -12.40 15.62
C ILE A 166 16.26 -11.93 17.06
N GLU A 167 17.47 -11.80 17.57
CA GLU A 167 17.70 -11.29 18.92
C GLU A 167 17.50 -9.79 19.00
N LEU A 168 16.70 -9.34 19.98
CA LEU A 168 16.40 -7.92 20.21
C LEU A 168 17.00 -7.47 21.55
N ASP A 169 17.55 -6.26 21.55
CA ASP A 169 17.99 -5.59 22.78
C ASP A 169 16.76 -5.11 23.56
N LYS A 170 16.44 -5.83 24.64
CA LYS A 170 15.31 -5.55 25.52
C LYS A 170 15.58 -4.41 26.51
N THR A 171 16.81 -3.90 26.56
CA THR A 171 17.18 -2.78 27.43
C THR A 171 16.82 -1.44 26.81
N LEU A 172 16.65 -1.42 25.49
CA LEU A 172 16.30 -0.20 24.75
C LEU A 172 14.81 0.10 24.88
N ILE A 173 14.49 1.33 25.24
CA ILE A 173 13.14 1.88 25.20
C ILE A 173 13.15 3.02 24.18
N LYS A 174 12.43 2.84 23.07
CA LYS A 174 12.36 3.83 22.00
C LYS A 174 10.99 4.47 21.93
N PRO A 175 10.90 5.79 21.63
CA PRO A 175 9.62 6.41 21.34
C PRO A 175 9.02 5.82 20.08
N LYS A 176 7.73 5.51 20.12
CA LYS A 176 6.98 5.03 18.95
C LYS A 176 6.49 6.21 18.14
N VAL A 177 6.82 6.24 16.84
CA VAL A 177 6.45 7.33 15.95
C VAL A 177 5.67 6.77 14.76
N GLY A 178 4.40 7.14 14.65
CA GLY A 178 3.52 6.78 13.54
C GLY A 178 3.76 7.66 12.32
N ILE A 179 3.94 7.06 11.14
CA ILE A 179 4.00 7.78 9.86
C ILE A 179 2.64 7.69 9.19
N VAL A 180 1.96 8.81 9.08
CA VAL A 180 0.65 8.94 8.43
C VAL A 180 0.73 9.93 7.27
N GLY A 181 -0.26 9.94 6.38
CA GLY A 181 -0.29 10.85 5.25
C GLY A 181 -0.87 10.22 3.98
N GLU A 182 -0.52 10.80 2.84
CA GLU A 182 -0.99 10.33 1.53
C GLU A 182 -0.43 8.93 1.22
N VAL A 183 -1.30 8.05 0.74
CA VAL A 183 -1.03 6.61 0.64
C VAL A 183 0.21 6.25 -0.19
N LEU A 184 0.46 6.91 -1.31
CA LEU A 184 1.66 6.62 -2.11
C LEU A 184 2.91 7.14 -1.38
N ILE A 185 2.89 8.39 -0.94
CA ILE A 185 4.05 9.07 -0.35
C ILE A 185 4.46 8.41 0.97
N LYS A 186 3.49 8.02 1.79
CA LYS A 186 3.74 7.31 3.05
C LYS A 186 4.65 6.07 2.89
N TYR A 187 4.43 5.29 1.83
CA TYR A 187 5.21 4.07 1.57
C TYR A 187 6.34 4.26 0.55
N HIS A 188 6.51 5.45 -0.02
CA HIS A 188 7.51 5.69 -1.05
C HIS A 188 8.77 6.35 -0.45
N PRO A 189 9.89 5.62 -0.24
CA PRO A 189 11.04 6.16 0.51
C PRO A 189 11.59 7.45 -0.06
N PHE A 190 11.81 7.54 -1.36
CA PHE A 190 12.25 8.78 -1.99
C PHE A 190 11.21 9.90 -1.87
N GLY A 191 9.91 9.59 -2.07
CA GLY A 191 8.83 10.57 -2.02
C GLY A 191 8.64 11.21 -0.65
N ASN A 192 8.98 10.49 0.42
CA ASN A 192 8.91 10.97 1.80
C ASN A 192 10.27 11.34 2.41
N ASN A 193 11.31 11.47 1.58
CA ASN A 193 12.67 11.77 2.03
C ASN A 193 13.25 10.74 3.01
N TYR A 194 12.92 9.46 2.85
CA TYR A 194 13.40 8.37 3.69
C TYR A 194 13.06 8.58 5.18
N VAL A 195 11.85 9.08 5.45
CA VAL A 195 11.44 9.47 6.79
C VAL A 195 11.51 8.33 7.80
N ALA A 196 11.20 7.10 7.39
CA ALA A 196 11.26 5.93 8.27
C ALA A 196 12.70 5.68 8.73
N GLU A 197 13.64 5.64 7.79
CA GLU A 197 15.05 5.44 8.07
C GLU A 197 15.62 6.56 8.95
N LYS A 198 15.28 7.81 8.67
CA LYS A 198 15.72 8.96 9.47
C LYS A 198 15.19 8.92 10.91
N LEU A 199 13.93 8.56 11.10
CA LEU A 199 13.37 8.40 12.44
C LEU A 199 14.04 7.27 13.22
N GLU A 200 14.39 6.17 12.55
CA GLU A 200 15.13 5.08 13.18
C GLU A 200 16.57 5.48 13.54
N GLU A 201 17.24 6.25 12.68
CA GLU A 201 18.58 6.83 12.95
C GLU A 201 18.54 7.76 14.18
N GLU A 202 17.46 8.52 14.34
CA GLU A 202 17.21 9.37 15.53
C GLU A 202 16.75 8.59 16.76
N GLY A 203 16.64 7.26 16.67
CA GLY A 203 16.35 6.38 17.81
C GLY A 203 14.89 6.06 18.03
N ALA A 204 13.99 6.30 17.09
CA ALA A 204 12.59 5.96 17.19
C ALA A 204 12.29 4.50 16.78
N GLU A 205 11.18 3.95 17.29
CA GLU A 205 10.48 2.80 16.71
C GLU A 205 9.44 3.33 15.72
N VAL A 206 9.61 3.04 14.44
CA VAL A 206 8.69 3.52 13.39
C VAL A 206 7.48 2.60 13.27
N ILE A 207 6.29 3.20 13.25
CA ILE A 207 5.03 2.53 13.00
C ILE A 207 4.46 3.03 11.67
N LEU A 208 4.27 2.10 10.72
CA LEU A 208 3.57 2.35 9.47
C LEU A 208 2.22 1.65 9.51
N PRO A 209 1.11 2.38 9.33
CA PRO A 209 -0.21 1.77 9.20
C PRO A 209 -0.26 0.79 8.01
N ASP A 210 -1.10 -0.24 8.13
CA ASP A 210 -1.24 -1.27 7.10
C ASP A 210 -1.82 -0.71 5.80
N PHE A 211 -1.32 -1.17 4.66
CA PHE A 211 -1.95 -0.87 3.38
C PHE A 211 -3.35 -1.51 3.28
N MET A 212 -3.56 -2.67 3.90
CA MET A 212 -4.88 -3.28 3.98
C MET A 212 -5.85 -2.42 4.81
N GLY A 213 -5.37 -1.69 5.82
CA GLY A 213 -6.13 -0.68 6.54
C GLY A 213 -6.68 0.39 5.61
N PHE A 214 -5.88 0.88 4.66
CA PHE A 214 -6.35 1.81 3.62
C PHE A 214 -7.43 1.21 2.72
N VAL A 215 -7.30 -0.05 2.31
CA VAL A 215 -8.32 -0.74 1.51
C VAL A 215 -9.64 -0.86 2.28
N LYS A 216 -9.58 -1.22 3.56
CA LYS A 216 -10.74 -1.26 4.45
C LYS A 216 -11.35 0.13 4.66
N PHE A 217 -10.52 1.16 4.84
CA PHE A 217 -10.96 2.56 4.94
C PHE A 217 -11.77 3.00 3.73
N ILE A 218 -11.31 2.74 2.50
CA ILE A 218 -12.07 3.06 1.28
C ILE A 218 -13.44 2.36 1.29
N ALA A 219 -13.49 1.09 1.67
CA ALA A 219 -14.74 0.34 1.73
C ALA A 219 -15.71 0.91 2.79
N THR A 220 -15.20 1.24 3.99
CA THR A 220 -15.97 1.87 5.08
C THR A 220 -16.49 3.24 4.68
N HIS A 221 -15.65 4.07 4.05
CA HIS A 221 -16.07 5.37 3.51
C HIS A 221 -17.24 5.22 2.52
N LYS A 222 -17.19 4.24 1.61
CA LYS A 222 -18.30 3.97 0.67
C LYS A 222 -19.55 3.49 1.37
N ILE A 223 -19.44 2.69 2.43
CA ILE A 223 -20.58 2.23 3.24
C ILE A 223 -21.27 3.42 3.89
N THR A 224 -20.50 4.25 4.62
CA THR A 224 -21.02 5.41 5.36
C THR A 224 -21.60 6.44 4.41
N PHE A 225 -20.94 6.74 3.29
CA PHE A 225 -21.47 7.64 2.27
C PHE A 225 -22.80 7.18 1.71
N ASN A 226 -22.94 5.89 1.34
CA ASN A 226 -24.20 5.33 0.87
C ASN A 226 -25.32 5.37 1.94
N GLN A 227 -24.97 5.26 3.22
CA GLN A 227 -25.92 5.38 4.33
C GLN A 227 -26.42 6.83 4.50
N LEU A 228 -25.49 7.81 4.44
CA LEU A 228 -25.81 9.24 4.61
C LEU A 228 -26.71 9.75 3.48
N ILE A 229 -26.38 9.46 2.23
CA ILE A 229 -27.15 9.93 1.07
C ILE A 229 -28.25 8.96 0.65
N LYS A 230 -28.46 7.87 1.39
CA LYS A 230 -29.54 6.87 1.19
C LYS A 230 -29.61 6.29 -0.23
N THR A 231 -28.47 6.09 -0.90
CA THR A 231 -28.44 5.66 -2.30
C THR A 231 -28.58 4.15 -2.47
N ASP A 232 -27.51 3.40 -2.34
CA ASP A 232 -27.49 1.98 -2.76
C ASP A 232 -27.18 1.04 -1.59
N LYS A 233 -28.25 0.53 -0.97
CA LYS A 233 -28.14 -0.44 0.14
C LYS A 233 -27.43 -1.74 -0.28
N THR A 234 -27.51 -2.13 -1.55
CA THR A 234 -26.90 -3.35 -2.07
C THR A 234 -25.38 -3.19 -2.15
N LYS A 235 -24.90 -2.04 -2.63
CA LYS A 235 -23.47 -1.72 -2.64
C LYS A 235 -22.89 -1.66 -1.23
N ALA A 236 -23.59 -1.05 -0.28
CA ALA A 236 -23.14 -1.02 1.11
C ALA A 236 -22.98 -2.43 1.70
N LYS A 237 -23.92 -3.35 1.41
CA LYS A 237 -23.81 -4.76 1.82
C LYS A 237 -22.61 -5.46 1.16
N LEU A 238 -22.36 -5.19 -0.11
CA LEU A 238 -21.22 -5.75 -0.84
C LEU A 238 -19.87 -5.30 -0.22
N PHE A 239 -19.73 -4.01 0.10
CA PHE A 239 -18.52 -3.50 0.76
C PHE A 239 -18.31 -4.08 2.16
N LYS A 240 -19.40 -4.27 2.94
CA LYS A 240 -19.33 -4.97 4.24
C LYS A 240 -18.88 -6.43 4.08
N ALA A 241 -19.39 -7.13 3.08
CA ALA A 241 -18.94 -8.49 2.77
C ALA A 241 -17.45 -8.55 2.34
N ALA A 242 -17.01 -7.55 1.58
CA ALA A 242 -15.60 -7.44 1.17
C ALA A 242 -14.66 -7.22 2.39
N ILE A 243 -15.01 -6.32 3.32
CA ILE A 243 -14.26 -6.14 4.57
C ILE A 243 -14.18 -7.46 5.35
N LYS A 244 -15.32 -8.15 5.54
CA LYS A 244 -15.35 -9.44 6.23
C LYS A 244 -14.45 -10.49 5.57
N LEU A 245 -14.41 -10.52 4.23
CA LEU A 245 -13.51 -11.42 3.50
C LEU A 245 -12.05 -11.08 3.75
N ILE A 246 -11.70 -9.80 3.79
CA ILE A 246 -10.34 -9.33 4.13
C ILE A 246 -9.99 -9.74 5.56
N ASP A 247 -10.88 -9.52 6.53
CA ASP A 247 -10.65 -9.92 7.94
C ASP A 247 -10.42 -11.43 8.07
N ILE A 248 -11.13 -12.26 7.29
CA ILE A 248 -10.89 -13.71 7.25
C ILE A 248 -9.51 -14.02 6.67
N LEU A 249 -9.06 -13.28 5.67
CA LEU A 249 -7.75 -13.48 5.05
C LEU A 249 -6.60 -13.08 5.98
N GLU A 250 -6.78 -12.03 6.78
CA GLU A 250 -5.81 -11.54 7.76
C GLU A 250 -5.81 -12.32 9.08
N LYS A 251 -6.82 -13.16 9.31
CA LYS A 251 -7.00 -13.87 10.59
C LYS A 251 -5.75 -14.61 11.06
N ASP A 252 -5.08 -15.32 10.15
CA ASP A 252 -3.87 -16.08 10.49
C ASP A 252 -2.69 -15.15 10.85
N SER A 253 -2.60 -13.96 10.21
CA SER A 253 -1.62 -12.93 10.58
C SER A 253 -1.90 -12.37 11.98
N VAL A 254 -3.16 -12.09 12.32
CA VAL A 254 -3.56 -11.64 13.66
C VAL A 254 -3.18 -12.67 14.71
N ILE A 255 -3.51 -13.94 14.49
CA ILE A 255 -3.19 -15.03 15.43
C ILE A 255 -1.68 -15.19 15.58
N ALA A 256 -0.93 -15.22 14.48
CA ALA A 256 0.52 -15.40 14.52
C ALA A 256 1.22 -14.26 15.26
N LEU A 257 0.85 -13.01 14.98
CA LEU A 257 1.40 -11.84 15.64
C LEU A 257 1.00 -11.74 17.12
N SER A 258 -0.25 -12.10 17.47
CA SER A 258 -0.72 -12.08 18.86
C SER A 258 0.02 -13.11 19.73
N ASN A 259 0.48 -14.22 19.14
CA ASN A 259 1.23 -15.26 19.84
C ASN A 259 2.74 -14.96 19.88
N SER A 260 3.20 -13.92 19.20
CA SER A 260 4.59 -13.51 19.19
C SER A 260 4.99 -12.90 20.54
N LYS A 261 6.24 -13.13 20.95
CA LYS A 261 6.85 -12.53 22.15
C LYS A 261 7.36 -11.12 21.91
N LYS A 262 7.29 -10.62 20.68
CA LYS A 262 7.88 -9.34 20.26
C LYS A 262 6.90 -8.16 20.25
N GLU A 263 5.67 -8.38 20.71
CA GLU A 263 4.65 -7.34 20.83
C GLU A 263 4.46 -6.54 19.53
N TYR A 264 4.22 -7.25 18.43
CA TYR A 264 3.93 -6.60 17.15
C TYR A 264 2.58 -5.88 17.19
N LEU A 265 2.49 -4.75 16.49
CA LEU A 265 1.20 -4.11 16.23
C LEU A 265 0.32 -5.04 15.38
N LEU A 266 -0.91 -5.27 15.82
CA LEU A 266 -1.84 -6.13 15.09
C LEU A 266 -2.39 -5.43 13.84
N PRO A 267 -2.85 -6.19 12.82
CA PRO A 267 -3.60 -5.62 11.71
C PRO A 267 -4.78 -4.77 12.16
N CYS A 268 -5.02 -3.69 11.45
CA CYS A 268 -6.02 -2.68 11.77
C CYS A 268 -7.45 -3.26 11.80
N ASN A 269 -8.15 -3.07 12.90
CA ASN A 269 -9.59 -3.25 12.98
C ASN A 269 -10.30 -1.95 12.59
N ILE A 270 -10.79 -1.87 11.38
CA ILE A 270 -11.36 -0.64 10.81
C ILE A 270 -12.59 -0.15 11.59
N TRP A 271 -13.35 -1.04 12.22
CA TRP A 271 -14.54 -0.68 12.99
C TRP A 271 -14.18 -0.05 14.34
N GLU A 272 -13.09 -0.51 14.97
CA GLU A 272 -12.57 0.11 16.19
C GLU A 272 -12.01 1.50 15.90
N LEU A 273 -11.32 1.68 14.75
CA LEU A 273 -10.86 3.00 14.33
C LEU A 273 -12.04 3.93 14.03
N GLU A 274 -13.07 3.45 13.35
CA GLU A 274 -14.30 4.20 13.11
C GLU A 274 -14.90 4.70 14.43
N ASP A 275 -14.97 3.84 15.42
CA ASP A 275 -15.52 4.17 16.74
C ASP A 275 -14.69 5.25 17.47
N LYS A 276 -13.36 5.20 17.38
CA LYS A 276 -12.46 6.18 17.96
C LYS A 276 -12.60 7.57 17.33
N VAL A 277 -12.78 7.63 15.99
CA VAL A 277 -12.77 8.90 15.25
C VAL A 277 -14.14 9.52 15.02
N LYS A 278 -15.23 8.78 15.17
CA LYS A 278 -16.61 9.21 14.81
C LYS A 278 -17.07 10.51 15.44
N ASN A 279 -16.53 10.86 16.62
CA ASN A 279 -16.85 12.11 17.33
C ASN A 279 -15.96 13.29 16.95
N ILE A 280 -14.88 13.04 16.19
CA ILE A 280 -13.88 14.05 15.79
C ILE A 280 -13.99 14.30 14.29
N LEU A 281 -14.13 13.23 13.50
CA LEU A 281 -14.13 13.27 12.04
C LEU A 281 -15.38 12.60 11.49
N SER A 282 -15.98 13.20 10.47
CA SER A 282 -17.08 12.57 9.72
C SER A 282 -16.52 11.65 8.65
N ILE A 283 -16.62 10.36 8.84
CA ILE A 283 -16.13 9.33 7.92
C ILE A 283 -16.85 9.36 6.56
N GLY A 284 -18.10 9.84 6.52
CA GLY A 284 -18.88 9.96 5.28
C GLY A 284 -18.42 11.09 4.35
N ASN A 285 -17.59 11.99 4.81
CA ASN A 285 -16.99 13.05 4.01
C ASN A 285 -15.65 12.57 3.42
N GLN A 286 -15.05 13.37 2.52
CA GLN A 286 -13.72 13.10 1.97
C GLN A 286 -12.63 13.37 3.00
N THR A 287 -12.67 12.63 4.10
CA THR A 287 -11.64 12.69 5.13
C THR A 287 -10.39 12.01 4.59
N GLY A 288 -9.27 12.70 4.69
CA GLY A 288 -7.99 12.12 4.29
C GLY A 288 -7.66 10.87 5.12
N GLU A 289 -7.17 9.84 4.47
CA GLU A 289 -6.73 8.59 5.12
C GLU A 289 -5.80 8.84 6.30
N GLY A 290 -4.84 9.77 6.15
CA GLY A 290 -3.88 10.08 7.21
C GLY A 290 -4.54 10.50 8.51
N TRP A 291 -5.59 11.31 8.43
CA TRP A 291 -6.36 11.73 9.61
C TRP A 291 -7.11 10.59 10.27
N PHE A 292 -7.65 9.67 9.48
CA PHE A 292 -8.37 8.51 10.00
C PHE A 292 -7.42 7.53 10.69
N LEU A 293 -6.29 7.22 10.06
CA LEU A 293 -5.31 6.27 10.57
C LEU A 293 -4.46 6.84 11.73
N THR A 294 -4.49 8.15 12.00
CA THR A 294 -3.88 8.70 13.23
C THR A 294 -4.53 8.18 14.51
N ALA A 295 -5.71 7.57 14.42
CA ALA A 295 -6.35 6.93 15.57
C ALA A 295 -5.83 5.52 15.88
N GLU A 296 -5.07 4.91 14.97
CA GLU A 296 -4.43 3.62 15.15
C GLU A 296 -3.26 3.70 16.14
#